data_a4cb11e2450e63ae6efc454692d75ee1
#
_entry.id   a4cb11e2450e63ae6efc454692d75ee1
#
_cell.length_a   1.000
_cell.length_b   1.000
_cell.length_c   1.000
_cell.angle_alpha   90.00
_cell.angle_beta   90.00
_cell.angle_gamma   90.00
#
_symmetry.space_group_name_H-M   'P 1'
#
loop_
_entity.id
_entity.type
_entity.pdbx_description
1 polymer ?
#
loop_
_entity_poly.entity_id
_entity_poly.type
_entity_poly.pdbx_seq_one_letter_code
_entity_poly.pdbx_strand_id
1 'polypeptide(L)' 'MKNVLITETKTGRVVVTYPVNIEGMNYTPSENEYIARAWECAVEDKMVDAKRQADYSFALKDAPLKLG' A
#
# COMPACT_ATOMS: atom_id res chain seq x y z
N MET A 1 5.43 5.12 -9.84
CA MET A 1 5.42 4.76 -8.41
C MET A 1 4.19 5.31 -7.73
N LYS A 2 3.60 4.52 -6.87
CA LYS A 2 2.44 4.94 -6.10
C LYS A 2 2.66 4.66 -4.63
N ASN A 3 2.12 5.52 -3.80
CA ASN A 3 2.10 5.28 -2.36
C ASN A 3 0.81 4.56 -2.00
N VAL A 4 0.94 3.48 -1.25
CA VAL A 4 -0.22 2.75 -0.75
C VAL A 4 -0.37 3.06 0.73
N LEU A 5 -1.49 3.65 1.08
CA LEU A 5 -1.80 3.99 2.46
C LEU A 5 -2.68 2.91 3.03
N ILE A 6 -2.23 2.29 4.11
CA ILE A 6 -2.99 1.26 4.80
C ILE A 6 -3.60 1.91 6.03
N THR A 7 -4.93 1.90 6.09
CA THR A 7 -5.68 2.58 7.12
C THR A 7 -6.48 1.56 7.93
N GLU A 8 -6.45 1.70 9.23
CA GLU A 8 -7.31 0.90 10.09
C GLU A 8 -8.72 1.47 10.03
N THR A 9 -9.67 0.67 9.56
CA THR A 9 -11.03 1.15 9.32
C THR A 9 -11.73 1.55 10.61
N LYS A 10 -11.41 0.87 11.68
CA LYS A 10 -12.07 1.10 12.95
C LYS A 10 -11.81 2.51 13.48
N THR A 11 -10.59 3.00 13.32
CA THR A 11 -10.21 4.30 13.86
C THR A 11 -10.02 5.36 12.77
N GLY A 12 -9.95 4.95 11.52
CA GLY A 12 -9.64 5.86 10.43
C GLY A 12 -8.19 6.31 10.40
N ARG A 13 -7.33 5.62 11.11
CA ARG A 13 -5.95 6.02 11.28
C ARG A 13 -5.07 5.32 10.25
N VAL A 14 -4.22 6.09 9.60
CA VAL A 14 -3.24 5.50 8.68
C VAL A 14 -2.18 4.80 9.50
N VAL A 15 -2.08 3.49 9.31
CA VAL A 15 -1.13 2.67 10.05
C VAL A 15 0.26 2.78 9.44
N VAL A 16 0.33 2.72 8.12
CA VAL A 16 1.60 2.73 7.43
C VAL A 16 1.36 3.12 5.98
N THR A 17 2.38 3.70 5.36
CA THR A 17 2.35 4.05 3.95
C THR A 17 3.59 3.45 3.30
N TYR A 18 3.38 2.74 2.20
CA TYR A 18 4.48 2.14 1.46
C TYR A 18 4.57 2.70 0.06
N PRO A 19 5.74 3.12 -0.36
CA PRO A 19 5.95 3.42 -1.78
C PRO A 19 6.14 2.10 -2.52
N VAL A 20 5.35 1.90 -3.55
CA VAL A 20 5.39 0.66 -4.33
C VAL A 20 5.69 1.00 -5.78
N ASN A 21 6.70 0.37 -6.33
CA ASN A 21 7.09 0.57 -7.71
C ASN A 21 7.17 -0.79 -8.41
N ILE A 22 6.10 -1.14 -9.11
CA ILE A 22 6.07 -2.37 -9.90
C ILE A 22 5.84 -2.06 -11.37
N GLU A 23 6.05 -0.81 -11.74
CA GLU A 23 5.98 -0.38 -13.12
C GLU A 23 7.28 -0.72 -13.84
N GLY A 24 7.17 -0.76 -15.13
CA GLY A 24 8.33 -1.02 -15.94
C GLY A 24 7.97 -2.09 -16.94
N MET A 25 8.77 -2.31 -17.90
CA MET A 25 8.50 -3.28 -18.93
C MET A 25 7.27 -2.87 -19.74
N ASN A 26 6.54 -3.83 -20.21
CA ASN A 26 5.39 -3.61 -21.04
C ASN A 26 4.12 -3.86 -20.27
N TYR A 27 4.06 -3.36 -19.06
CA TYR A 27 3.08 -3.84 -18.13
C TYR A 27 2.56 -2.70 -17.27
N THR A 28 1.25 -2.57 -17.19
CA THR A 28 0.60 -1.58 -16.34
C THR A 28 -0.10 -2.31 -15.20
N PRO A 29 0.45 -2.24 -13.99
CA PRO A 29 -0.13 -2.97 -12.87
C PRO A 29 -1.49 -2.38 -12.49
N SER A 30 -2.36 -3.25 -12.01
CA SER A 30 -3.64 -2.80 -11.49
C SER A 30 -3.48 -2.29 -10.06
N GLU A 31 -4.50 -1.59 -9.57
CA GLU A 31 -4.48 -1.12 -8.20
C GLU A 31 -4.33 -2.27 -7.21
N ASN A 32 -4.98 -3.40 -7.50
CA ASN A 32 -4.90 -4.55 -6.62
C ASN A 32 -3.48 -5.07 -6.49
N GLU A 33 -2.68 -4.95 -7.53
CA GLU A 33 -1.30 -5.41 -7.47
C GLU A 33 -0.47 -4.51 -6.56
N TYR A 34 -0.69 -3.21 -6.61
CA TYR A 34 -0.02 -2.30 -5.68
C TYR A 34 -0.44 -2.61 -4.24
N ILE A 35 -1.73 -2.82 -4.03
CA ILE A 35 -2.25 -3.12 -2.70
C ILE A 35 -1.67 -4.42 -2.17
N ALA A 36 -1.64 -5.46 -3.01
CA ALA A 36 -1.10 -6.75 -2.59
C ALA A 36 0.36 -6.65 -2.17
N ARG A 37 1.14 -5.90 -2.93
CA ARG A 37 2.55 -5.75 -2.60
C ARG A 37 2.73 -5.01 -1.29
N ALA A 38 1.97 -3.94 -1.10
CA ALA A 38 2.05 -3.19 0.15
C ALA A 38 1.61 -4.02 1.34
N TRP A 39 0.58 -4.83 1.14
CA TRP A 39 0.10 -5.70 2.21
C TRP A 39 1.17 -6.71 2.61
N GLU A 40 1.84 -7.31 1.64
CA GLU A 40 2.92 -8.24 1.93
C GLU A 40 4.02 -7.57 2.76
N CYS A 41 4.39 -6.36 2.39
CA CYS A 41 5.40 -5.63 3.14
C CYS A 41 4.95 -5.35 4.56
N ALA A 42 3.69 -4.96 4.72
CA ALA A 42 3.17 -4.64 6.04
C ALA A 42 3.14 -5.87 6.94
N VAL A 43 2.81 -7.02 6.37
CA VAL A 43 2.80 -8.26 7.14
C VAL A 43 4.22 -8.64 7.55
N GLU A 44 5.17 -8.52 6.64
CA GLU A 44 6.56 -8.84 6.95
C GLU A 44 7.11 -7.91 8.01
N ASP A 45 6.73 -6.64 7.95
CA ASP A 45 7.19 -5.66 8.92
C ASP A 45 6.40 -5.72 10.22
N LYS A 46 5.39 -6.58 10.28
CA LYS A 46 4.53 -6.76 11.44
C LYS A 46 3.80 -5.48 11.81
N MET A 47 3.48 -4.68 10.81
CA MET A 47 2.71 -3.46 11.02
C MET A 47 1.21 -3.75 11.07
N VAL A 48 0.79 -4.88 10.52
CA VAL A 48 -0.60 -5.28 10.47
C VAL A 48 -0.71 -6.75 10.83
N ASP A 49 -1.94 -7.18 11.13
CA ASP A 49 -2.21 -8.60 11.41
C ASP A 49 -2.66 -9.25 10.10
N ALA A 50 -1.90 -10.22 9.63
CA ALA A 50 -2.18 -10.89 8.37
C ALA A 50 -3.56 -11.54 8.35
N LYS A 51 -4.08 -11.90 9.51
CA LYS A 51 -5.38 -12.55 9.62
C LYS A 51 -6.54 -11.56 9.62
N ARG A 52 -6.25 -10.28 9.63
CA ARG A 52 -7.27 -9.25 9.77
C ARG A 52 -7.26 -8.26 8.63
N GLN A 53 -6.96 -8.73 7.44
CA GLN A 53 -6.90 -7.84 6.28
C GLN A 53 -8.19 -7.05 6.09
N ALA A 54 -9.34 -7.64 6.43
CA ALA A 54 -10.62 -6.98 6.28
C ALA A 54 -10.78 -5.78 7.21
N ASP A 55 -9.95 -5.68 8.25
CA ASP A 55 -10.00 -4.55 9.17
C ASP A 55 -9.24 -3.34 8.65
N TYR A 56 -8.65 -3.43 7.47
CA TYR A 56 -7.85 -2.36 6.91
C TYR A 56 -8.41 -1.96 5.55
N SER A 57 -8.23 -0.70 5.22
CA SER A 57 -8.55 -0.21 3.88
C SER A 57 -7.30 0.35 3.25
N PHE A 58 -7.33 0.45 1.93
CA PHE A 58 -6.16 0.81 1.15
C PHE A 58 -6.51 1.96 0.22
N ALA A 59 -5.61 2.92 0.13
CA ALA A 59 -5.74 4.02 -0.81
C ALA A 59 -4.44 4.18 -1.56
N LEU A 60 -4.55 4.48 -2.84
CA LEU A 60 -3.38 4.70 -3.67
C LEU A 60 -3.27 6.17 -4.00
N LYS A 61 -2.06 6.69 -3.89
CA LYS A 61 -1.77 8.07 -4.28
C LYS A 61 -0.50 8.08 -5.11
N ASP A 62 -0.50 8.88 -6.14
CA ASP A 62 0.71 9.03 -6.94
C ASP A 62 1.79 9.66 -6.09
N ALA A 63 2.96 9.06 -6.12
CA ALA A 63 4.10 9.61 -5.41
C ALA A 63 4.59 10.85 -6.15
N PRO A 64 4.86 11.95 -5.44
CA PRO A 64 5.43 13.11 -6.10
C PRO A 64 6.83 12.79 -6.57
N LEU A 65 7.16 13.34 -7.68
CA LEU A 65 8.50 13.20 -8.15
C LEU A 65 9.37 14.19 -7.53
N LYS A 66 9.24 14.67 -7.05
CA LYS A 66 10.09 15.57 -6.67
C LYS A 66 10.80 15.70 -5.84
N LEU A 67 11.14 16.02 -5.85
CA LEU A 67 11.89 16.29 -5.22
C LEU A 67 12.11 17.34 -4.63
N GLY A 68 12.12 17.49 -4.30
CA GLY A 68 12.24 18.69 -3.81
C GLY A 68 12.47 19.12 -2.65
#